data_827a530ceceba9e2961201cd1d7505fe
#
_entry.id   827a530ceceba9e2961201cd1d7505fe
#
_cell.length_a   1.000
_cell.length_b   1.000
_cell.length_c   1.000
_cell.angle_alpha   90.00
_cell.angle_beta   90.00
_cell.angle_gamma   90.00
#
_symmetry.space_group_name_H-M   'P 1'
#
loop_
_entity.id
_entity.type
_entity.pdbx_description
1 polymer ?
#
loop_
_entity_poly.entity_id
_entity_poly.type
_entity_poly.pdbx_seq_one_letter_code
_entity_poly.pdbx_strand_id
1 'polypeptide(L)'
;MRIENAMVDSGKRYGNHKLFNTSVPGLYYTILISNMWSAYGTVTNVSSPGIYIGDSAEQYFSWYNPSESILYQSCNNANTSSKYWAVGGIYQNLTIEFYTDTNFDPTVTQQVSLSRSSNYLYSFKAYGAGIGINEHSYFLRVDFDLLNIKLSNPTCFTAMLSGTSVTGSTVKMGEYSEAQIRNGATPVPFDISLQNCVRVTNIETKLVSTKVGTENGQLLGNTLTGNDAAKGVGVLIEGLATSKNPLMTLKPNDSNSVYKDYDPRGKDDTTGGVYPDQDTGITYPLHFQATLQQDGTIPIEAGEFKATSTFQVTYP
;
A
#
# COMPACT_ATOMS: atom_id res chain seq x y z
N MET A 1 23.57 -10.74 -27.34
CA MET A 1 23.79 -9.39 -26.82
C MET A 1 24.03 -9.46 -25.33
N ARG A 2 24.83 -8.56 -24.78
CA ARG A 2 25.12 -8.44 -23.34
C ARG A 2 24.32 -7.28 -22.77
N ILE A 3 23.77 -7.48 -21.55
CA ILE A 3 23.15 -6.41 -20.76
C ILE A 3 24.23 -5.81 -19.86
N GLU A 4 24.43 -4.51 -19.94
CA GLU A 4 25.29 -3.75 -19.03
C GLU A 4 24.42 -2.94 -18.08
N ASN A 5 24.64 -3.14 -16.79
CA ASN A 5 23.88 -2.50 -15.72
C ASN A 5 24.64 -1.27 -15.20
N ALA A 6 23.96 -0.14 -15.05
CA ALA A 6 24.49 1.08 -14.45
C ALA A 6 23.70 1.48 -13.19
N MET A 7 22.74 0.68 -12.74
CA MET A 7 22.00 0.92 -11.50
C MET A 7 22.91 0.78 -10.28
N VAL A 8 22.71 1.60 -9.25
CA VAL A 8 23.53 1.59 -8.04
C VAL A 8 23.04 0.48 -7.10
N ASP A 9 23.88 -0.55 -6.93
CA ASP A 9 23.58 -1.69 -6.04
C ASP A 9 23.44 -1.21 -4.59
N SER A 10 22.37 -1.60 -3.91
CA SER A 10 22.14 -1.28 -2.51
C SER A 10 22.83 -2.23 -1.54
N GLY A 11 23.40 -3.33 -2.05
CA GLY A 11 23.87 -4.45 -1.24
C GLY A 11 22.76 -5.34 -0.67
N LYS A 12 21.49 -5.00 -0.93
CA LYS A 12 20.32 -5.77 -0.45
C LYS A 12 19.76 -6.67 -1.54
N ARG A 13 18.96 -7.65 -1.10
CA ARG A 13 18.30 -8.62 -1.99
C ARG A 13 16.88 -8.90 -1.53
N TYR A 14 16.01 -9.24 -2.48
CA TYR A 14 14.74 -9.89 -2.24
C TYR A 14 14.76 -11.28 -2.90
N GLY A 15 14.74 -12.32 -2.09
CA GLY A 15 15.08 -13.66 -2.56
C GLY A 15 16.50 -13.69 -3.17
N ASN A 16 16.59 -14.06 -4.45
CA ASN A 16 17.86 -14.09 -5.17
C ASN A 16 18.12 -12.81 -6.00
N HIS A 17 17.18 -11.87 -6.03
CA HIS A 17 17.25 -10.68 -6.87
C HIS A 17 17.92 -9.51 -6.15
N LYS A 18 18.82 -8.83 -6.85
CA LYS A 18 19.46 -7.61 -6.35
C LYS A 18 18.48 -6.46 -6.29
N LEU A 19 18.60 -5.67 -5.23
CA LEU A 19 17.87 -4.42 -5.07
C LEU A 19 18.81 -3.24 -5.31
N PHE A 20 18.32 -2.25 -6.04
CA PHE A 20 19.05 -1.04 -6.39
C PHE A 20 18.48 0.17 -5.64
N ASN A 21 19.34 1.15 -5.38
CA ASN A 21 18.97 2.35 -4.63
C ASN A 21 18.04 3.27 -5.43
N THR A 22 17.10 3.88 -4.73
CA THR A 22 16.39 5.08 -5.20
C THR A 22 16.95 6.33 -4.53
N SER A 23 16.42 7.51 -4.87
CA SER A 23 16.69 8.76 -4.16
C SER A 23 16.08 8.80 -2.75
N VAL A 24 15.19 7.86 -2.42
CA VAL A 24 14.46 7.82 -1.15
C VAL A 24 15.10 6.78 -0.23
N PRO A 25 15.56 7.17 0.97
CA PRO A 25 16.11 6.23 1.94
C PRO A 25 15.12 5.11 2.29
N GLY A 26 15.62 3.87 2.32
CA GLY A 26 14.79 2.71 2.63
C GLY A 26 13.86 2.24 1.52
N LEU A 27 13.85 2.90 0.35
CA LEU A 27 13.14 2.47 -0.85
C LEU A 27 14.12 1.98 -1.89
N TYR A 28 13.88 0.78 -2.39
CA TYR A 28 14.73 0.09 -3.37
C TYR A 28 13.89 -0.35 -4.56
N TYR A 29 14.55 -0.69 -5.66
CA TYR A 29 13.87 -1.20 -6.84
C TYR A 29 14.64 -2.34 -7.50
N THR A 30 13.95 -3.10 -8.35
CA THR A 30 14.54 -3.98 -9.34
C THR A 30 13.79 -3.85 -10.67
N ILE A 31 14.41 -4.28 -11.77
CA ILE A 31 13.82 -4.24 -13.11
C ILE A 31 13.79 -5.65 -13.66
N LEU A 32 12.59 -6.14 -13.97
CA LEU A 32 12.33 -7.40 -14.62
C LEU A 32 12.00 -7.16 -16.11
N ILE A 33 12.75 -7.78 -17.02
CA ILE A 33 12.36 -7.95 -18.41
C ILE A 33 11.66 -9.30 -18.53
N SER A 34 10.33 -9.29 -18.63
CA SER A 34 9.53 -10.51 -18.71
C SER A 34 9.40 -11.07 -20.12
N ASN A 35 9.57 -10.23 -21.13
CA ASN A 35 9.55 -10.62 -22.53
C ASN A 35 10.33 -9.62 -23.39
N MET A 36 10.92 -10.10 -24.46
CA MET A 36 11.62 -9.27 -25.43
C MET A 36 11.44 -9.83 -26.84
N TRP A 37 11.17 -8.97 -27.79
CA TRP A 37 11.05 -9.35 -29.21
C TRP A 37 11.53 -8.23 -30.14
N SER A 38 11.66 -8.53 -31.40
CA SER A 38 12.01 -7.56 -32.42
C SER A 38 11.21 -7.78 -33.69
N ALA A 39 11.13 -6.75 -34.52
CA ALA A 39 10.45 -6.82 -35.81
C ALA A 39 11.10 -7.84 -36.78
N TYR A 40 12.38 -8.19 -36.59
CA TYR A 40 13.17 -9.00 -37.54
C TYR A 40 13.88 -10.18 -36.88
N GLY A 41 13.38 -10.68 -35.75
CA GLY A 41 14.00 -11.84 -35.14
C GLY A 41 13.40 -12.21 -33.80
N THR A 42 13.69 -13.40 -33.34
CA THR A 42 13.28 -13.93 -32.05
C THR A 42 14.41 -13.76 -31.05
N VAL A 43 14.08 -13.22 -29.88
CA VAL A 43 15.01 -13.17 -28.73
C VAL A 43 14.78 -14.41 -27.89
N THR A 44 15.86 -15.16 -27.64
CA THR A 44 15.82 -16.33 -26.78
C THR A 44 16.38 -16.01 -25.38
N ASN A 45 16.00 -16.81 -24.38
CA ASN A 45 16.41 -16.70 -22.99
C ASN A 45 15.82 -15.50 -22.22
N VAL A 46 14.72 -14.91 -22.70
CA VAL A 46 14.00 -13.83 -22.02
C VAL A 46 12.54 -14.24 -21.71
N SER A 47 12.19 -15.48 -22.00
CA SER A 47 10.88 -16.05 -21.64
C SER A 47 10.91 -16.61 -20.22
N SER A 48 9.75 -16.59 -19.56
CA SER A 48 9.52 -16.98 -18.15
C SER A 48 10.65 -17.75 -17.45
N PRO A 49 11.15 -17.30 -16.32
CA PRO A 49 10.65 -16.22 -15.49
C PRO A 49 11.12 -14.80 -15.87
N GLY A 50 11.84 -14.63 -16.98
CA GLY A 50 12.40 -13.36 -17.40
C GLY A 50 13.83 -13.12 -16.90
N ILE A 51 14.32 -11.89 -17.10
CA ILE A 51 15.65 -11.46 -16.67
C ILE A 51 15.50 -10.30 -15.69
N TYR A 52 15.92 -10.50 -14.43
CA TYR A 52 16.15 -9.42 -13.48
C TYR A 52 17.50 -8.77 -13.77
N ILE A 53 17.47 -7.51 -14.18
CA ILE A 53 18.67 -6.80 -14.64
C ILE A 53 19.64 -6.60 -13.48
N GLY A 54 20.90 -6.99 -13.68
CA GLY A 54 21.98 -6.81 -12.72
C GLY A 54 22.15 -7.92 -11.69
N ASP A 55 21.30 -8.96 -11.68
CA ASP A 55 21.43 -10.09 -10.73
C ASP A 55 22.77 -10.81 -10.88
N SER A 56 23.28 -10.92 -12.08
CA SER A 56 24.62 -11.43 -12.34
C SER A 56 25.50 -10.38 -13.02
N ALA A 57 26.81 -10.52 -12.85
CA ALA A 57 27.79 -9.61 -13.46
C ALA A 57 27.74 -9.64 -14.99
N GLU A 58 27.34 -10.76 -15.53
CA GLU A 58 27.18 -10.94 -16.96
C GLU A 58 25.82 -11.55 -17.26
N GLN A 59 25.00 -10.83 -18.01
CA GLN A 59 23.70 -11.27 -18.47
C GLN A 59 23.63 -11.15 -19.97
N TYR A 60 23.18 -12.22 -20.62
CA TYR A 60 23.14 -12.33 -22.05
C TYR A 60 21.78 -12.78 -22.53
N PHE A 61 21.40 -12.35 -23.74
CA PHE A 61 20.32 -12.95 -24.48
C PHE A 61 20.80 -13.21 -25.94
N SER A 62 20.24 -14.25 -26.52
CA SER A 62 20.57 -14.61 -27.89
C SER A 62 19.52 -14.05 -28.84
N TRP A 63 19.99 -13.52 -29.92
CA TRP A 63 19.17 -13.05 -31.02
C TRP A 63 19.22 -14.07 -32.13
N TYR A 64 18.10 -14.63 -32.50
CA TYR A 64 17.99 -15.57 -33.62
C TYR A 64 17.15 -14.95 -34.71
N ASN A 65 17.70 -14.94 -35.94
CA ASN A 65 16.95 -14.59 -37.12
C ASN A 65 16.78 -15.83 -38.00
N PRO A 66 15.54 -16.30 -38.22
CA PRO A 66 15.29 -17.49 -39.05
C PRO A 66 15.52 -17.27 -40.54
N SER A 67 15.69 -16.03 -40.99
CA SER A 67 15.95 -15.68 -42.37
C SER A 67 17.19 -14.81 -42.50
N GLU A 68 18.34 -15.43 -42.83
CA GLU A 68 19.59 -14.71 -43.03
C GLU A 68 19.50 -13.60 -44.09
N SER A 69 18.55 -13.67 -45.03
CA SER A 69 18.34 -12.68 -46.07
C SER A 69 17.81 -11.32 -45.59
N ILE A 70 17.22 -11.25 -44.41
CA ILE A 70 16.65 -9.99 -43.86
C ILE A 70 17.71 -9.15 -43.15
N LEU A 71 18.84 -9.73 -42.78
CA LEU A 71 19.94 -9.06 -42.09
C LEU A 71 20.77 -8.11 -42.96
N TYR A 72 20.47 -8.05 -44.24
CA TYR A 72 21.26 -7.33 -45.25
C TYR A 72 20.61 -6.08 -45.81
N GLN A 73 19.51 -5.60 -45.25
CA GLN A 73 18.97 -4.32 -45.68
C GLN A 73 19.81 -3.18 -45.10
N SER A 74 20.85 -2.94 -45.83
CA SER A 74 21.55 -1.71 -46.11
C SER A 74 21.17 -0.47 -45.30
N CYS A 75 22.02 -0.07 -44.40
CA CYS A 75 22.38 1.34 -44.38
C CYS A 75 23.15 1.56 -45.70
N ASN A 76 22.52 2.23 -46.65
CA ASN A 76 23.06 2.47 -47.98
C ASN A 76 24.35 3.28 -47.90
N ASN A 77 25.48 2.62 -47.83
CA ASN A 77 26.76 3.13 -48.33
C ASN A 77 27.31 2.10 -49.32
N ALA A 78 27.12 2.39 -50.58
CA ALA A 78 27.35 1.52 -51.70
C ALA A 78 28.81 1.08 -51.90
N ASN A 79 29.73 1.33 -50.96
CA ASN A 79 31.15 1.11 -51.14
C ASN A 79 31.86 0.32 -50.02
N THR A 80 31.18 -0.31 -49.12
CA THR A 80 31.84 -1.14 -48.11
C THR A 80 31.38 -2.59 -48.20
N SER A 81 32.31 -3.49 -48.36
CA SER A 81 32.16 -4.96 -48.21
C SER A 81 31.83 -5.37 -46.78
N SER A 82 31.53 -4.43 -45.90
CA SER A 82 31.22 -4.66 -44.51
C SER A 82 29.72 -4.86 -44.31
N LYS A 83 29.35 -6.01 -43.79
CA LYS A 83 27.99 -6.37 -43.48
C LYS A 83 27.64 -5.79 -42.10
N TYR A 84 26.58 -5.01 -41.99
CA TYR A 84 26.08 -4.47 -40.75
C TYR A 84 24.80 -5.19 -40.33
N TRP A 85 24.68 -5.46 -39.02
CA TRP A 85 23.48 -5.98 -38.43
C TRP A 85 22.54 -4.77 -38.14
N ALA A 86 21.43 -4.70 -38.85
CA ALA A 86 20.40 -3.72 -38.54
C ALA A 86 19.37 -4.34 -37.58
N VAL A 87 19.17 -3.70 -36.45
CA VAL A 87 18.10 -4.04 -35.53
C VAL A 87 16.93 -3.09 -35.79
N GLY A 88 15.86 -3.61 -36.35
CA GLY A 88 14.71 -2.77 -36.77
C GLY A 88 13.85 -2.26 -35.60
N GLY A 89 14.10 -2.70 -34.40
CA GLY A 89 13.42 -2.31 -33.17
C GLY A 89 13.54 -3.39 -32.11
N ILE A 90 13.71 -2.99 -30.89
CA ILE A 90 13.67 -3.88 -29.73
C ILE A 90 12.45 -3.50 -28.91
N TYR A 91 11.55 -4.45 -28.73
CA TYR A 91 10.38 -4.32 -27.87
C TYR A 91 10.63 -5.15 -26.62
N GLN A 92 10.26 -4.59 -25.46
CA GLN A 92 10.45 -5.24 -24.17
C GLN A 92 9.28 -4.96 -23.25
N ASN A 93 8.82 -5.97 -22.53
CA ASN A 93 7.91 -5.81 -21.41
C ASN A 93 8.74 -5.66 -20.14
N LEU A 94 8.59 -4.52 -19.48
CA LEU A 94 9.32 -4.18 -18.28
C LEU A 94 8.36 -4.11 -17.09
N THR A 95 8.83 -4.62 -15.96
CA THR A 95 8.21 -4.38 -14.65
C THR A 95 9.27 -3.76 -13.75
N ILE A 96 8.94 -2.63 -13.12
CA ILE A 96 9.75 -2.04 -12.05
C ILE A 96 9.06 -2.40 -10.74
N GLU A 97 9.74 -3.16 -9.90
CA GLU A 97 9.24 -3.57 -8.60
C GLU A 97 9.93 -2.74 -7.52
N PHE A 98 9.15 -2.24 -6.55
CA PHE A 98 9.66 -1.46 -5.43
C PHE A 98 9.60 -2.25 -4.14
N TYR A 99 10.62 -2.07 -3.29
CA TYR A 99 10.76 -2.74 -2.00
C TYR A 99 11.15 -1.73 -0.94
N THR A 100 10.65 -1.92 0.28
CA THR A 100 10.98 -1.06 1.41
C THR A 100 11.65 -1.84 2.53
N ASP A 101 12.42 -1.15 3.37
CA ASP A 101 12.92 -1.67 4.63
C ASP A 101 12.52 -0.74 5.79
N THR A 102 13.03 -1.04 6.99
CA THR A 102 12.73 -0.28 8.21
C THR A 102 13.21 1.18 8.21
N ASN A 103 14.05 1.57 7.25
CA ASN A 103 14.51 2.96 7.11
C ASN A 103 13.58 3.78 6.20
N PHE A 104 12.62 3.13 5.56
CA PHE A 104 11.65 3.84 4.73
C PHE A 104 10.67 4.60 5.62
N ASP A 105 10.66 5.93 5.47
CA ASP A 105 9.68 6.79 6.12
C ASP A 105 8.53 7.12 5.16
N PRO A 106 7.38 6.46 5.32
CA PRO A 106 6.25 6.69 4.45
C PRO A 106 5.53 8.01 4.72
N THR A 107 5.85 8.73 5.80
CA THR A 107 5.22 10.03 6.14
C THR A 107 5.77 11.18 5.30
N VAL A 108 6.91 10.99 4.69
CA VAL A 108 7.57 12.01 3.89
C VAL A 108 7.18 11.85 2.42
N THR A 109 6.45 12.84 1.89
CA THR A 109 6.16 12.90 0.46
C THR A 109 7.42 13.26 -0.31
N GLN A 110 7.94 12.35 -1.09
CA GLN A 110 9.16 12.52 -1.87
C GLN A 110 8.94 12.14 -3.32
N GLN A 111 9.66 12.84 -4.19
CA GLN A 111 9.79 12.44 -5.59
C GLN A 111 10.82 11.32 -5.69
N VAL A 112 10.47 10.25 -6.37
CA VAL A 112 11.34 9.07 -6.54
C VAL A 112 12.17 9.21 -7.81
N SER A 113 13.48 9.00 -7.70
CA SER A 113 14.34 8.76 -8.85
C SER A 113 15.15 7.49 -8.66
N LEU A 114 15.46 6.80 -9.76
CA LEU A 114 16.24 5.57 -9.75
C LEU A 114 17.74 5.94 -9.77
N SER A 115 18.50 5.47 -8.77
CA SER A 115 19.93 5.77 -8.65
C SER A 115 20.74 5.02 -9.69
N ARG A 116 21.62 5.73 -10.39
CA ARG A 116 22.46 5.21 -11.46
C ARG A 116 23.85 5.85 -11.48
N SER A 117 24.85 5.12 -11.91
CA SER A 117 26.24 5.56 -12.05
C SER A 117 26.56 6.18 -13.41
N SER A 118 25.59 6.20 -14.32
CA SER A 118 25.71 6.72 -15.69
C SER A 118 24.43 7.48 -16.06
N ASN A 119 24.35 7.97 -17.28
CA ASN A 119 23.15 8.62 -17.83
C ASN A 119 22.11 7.63 -18.39
N TYR A 120 22.15 6.37 -17.94
CA TYR A 120 21.21 5.30 -18.29
C TYR A 120 21.13 4.32 -17.12
N LEU A 121 20.06 3.53 -17.03
CA LEU A 121 19.90 2.46 -16.06
C LEU A 121 20.58 1.17 -16.51
N TYR A 122 20.39 0.81 -17.75
CA TYR A 122 21.04 -0.34 -18.39
C TYR A 122 21.18 -0.12 -19.89
N SER A 123 22.03 -0.93 -20.51
CA SER A 123 22.22 -0.89 -21.96
C SER A 123 22.36 -2.29 -22.55
N PHE A 124 22.05 -2.39 -23.83
CA PHE A 124 22.30 -3.58 -24.63
C PHE A 124 23.51 -3.35 -25.53
N LYS A 125 24.47 -4.24 -25.45
CA LYS A 125 25.71 -4.19 -26.20
C LYS A 125 25.88 -5.44 -27.06
N ALA A 126 26.35 -5.27 -28.27
CA ALA A 126 26.72 -6.39 -29.10
C ALA A 126 27.80 -7.24 -28.41
N TYR A 127 27.63 -8.56 -28.42
CA TYR A 127 28.55 -9.49 -27.78
C TYR A 127 28.58 -10.81 -28.57
N GLY A 128 29.75 -11.37 -28.78
CA GLY A 128 29.95 -12.65 -29.45
C GLY A 128 31.30 -12.75 -30.15
N ALA A 129 31.71 -13.98 -30.47
CA ALA A 129 32.94 -14.24 -31.24
C ALA A 129 32.79 -13.63 -32.64
N GLY A 130 33.80 -12.88 -33.08
CA GLY A 130 33.81 -12.24 -34.41
C GLY A 130 33.07 -10.92 -34.52
N ILE A 131 32.45 -10.41 -33.41
CA ILE A 131 31.85 -9.09 -33.37
C ILE A 131 32.93 -8.09 -32.95
N GLY A 132 33.45 -7.33 -33.89
CA GLY A 132 34.32 -6.17 -33.63
C GLY A 132 33.47 -5.02 -33.06
N ILE A 133 33.82 -4.52 -31.89
CA ILE A 133 33.29 -3.26 -31.38
C ILE A 133 34.24 -2.17 -31.83
N ASN A 134 33.77 -1.25 -32.64
CA ASN A 134 34.52 -0.12 -33.13
C ASN A 134 33.79 1.19 -32.85
N GLU A 135 34.33 2.30 -33.29
CA GLU A 135 33.76 3.64 -33.13
C GLU A 135 32.34 3.82 -33.70
N HIS A 136 31.91 2.90 -34.58
CA HIS A 136 30.58 2.88 -35.18
C HIS A 136 29.61 1.92 -34.49
N SER A 137 30.02 1.31 -33.38
CA SER A 137 29.15 0.41 -32.63
C SER A 137 28.21 1.22 -31.71
N TYR A 138 26.92 1.08 -31.94
CA TYR A 138 25.89 1.74 -31.17
C TYR A 138 25.37 0.84 -30.04
N PHE A 139 25.09 1.46 -28.89
CA PHE A 139 24.47 0.81 -27.74
C PHE A 139 23.07 1.33 -27.59
N LEU A 140 22.11 0.46 -27.40
CA LEU A 140 20.79 0.88 -26.92
C LEU A 140 20.85 1.10 -25.41
N ARG A 141 20.70 2.35 -25.00
CA ARG A 141 20.64 2.74 -23.61
C ARG A 141 19.20 2.96 -23.20
N VAL A 142 18.86 2.47 -22.00
CA VAL A 142 17.51 2.59 -21.45
C VAL A 142 17.58 3.39 -20.16
N ASP A 143 16.76 4.40 -20.10
CA ASP A 143 16.58 5.27 -18.92
C ASP A 143 15.10 5.57 -18.75
N PHE A 144 14.69 5.76 -17.49
CA PHE A 144 13.32 6.13 -17.13
C PHE A 144 13.33 7.37 -16.24
N ASP A 145 12.45 8.28 -16.56
CA ASP A 145 12.16 9.41 -15.72
C ASP A 145 10.90 9.12 -14.91
N LEU A 146 11.04 9.02 -13.58
CA LEU A 146 9.96 8.78 -12.64
C LEU A 146 9.41 10.08 -12.03
N LEU A 147 9.58 11.23 -12.68
CA LEU A 147 9.20 12.54 -12.15
C LEU A 147 7.74 12.63 -11.68
N ASN A 148 6.88 11.78 -12.18
CA ASN A 148 5.47 11.77 -11.82
C ASN A 148 5.12 10.76 -10.70
N ILE A 149 6.10 9.97 -10.23
CA ILE A 149 5.86 9.06 -9.11
C ILE A 149 6.09 9.82 -7.81
N LYS A 150 5.03 10.00 -7.05
CA LYS A 150 5.05 10.52 -5.70
C LYS A 150 4.68 9.41 -4.73
N LEU A 151 5.45 9.28 -3.67
CA LEU A 151 5.10 8.44 -2.54
C LEU A 151 4.17 9.24 -1.64
N SER A 152 3.06 8.65 -1.28
CA SER A 152 2.13 9.22 -0.30
C SER A 152 1.59 8.09 0.56
N ASN A 153 1.39 8.41 1.85
CA ASN A 153 0.74 7.47 2.75
C ASN A 153 -0.75 7.35 2.43
N PRO A 154 -1.31 6.16 2.61
CA PRO A 154 -2.74 6.03 2.81
C PRO A 154 -3.15 6.89 4.00
N THR A 155 -4.10 7.76 3.84
CA THR A 155 -4.57 8.63 4.93
C THR A 155 -5.98 9.13 4.71
N CYS A 156 -6.66 9.46 5.81
CA CYS A 156 -7.84 10.30 5.81
C CYS A 156 -7.51 11.60 6.53
N PHE A 157 -7.94 12.74 6.00
CA PHE A 157 -7.55 14.05 6.56
C PHE A 157 -8.28 14.38 7.86
N THR A 158 -9.53 13.95 7.98
CA THR A 158 -10.35 14.21 9.16
C THR A 158 -11.22 13.01 9.50
N ALA A 159 -11.60 12.91 10.77
CA ALA A 159 -12.58 11.97 11.25
C ALA A 159 -13.66 12.75 12.03
N MET A 160 -14.92 12.48 11.75
CA MET A 160 -16.05 13.13 12.40
C MET A 160 -17.07 12.09 12.87
N LEU A 161 -17.67 12.30 14.05
CA LEU A 161 -18.82 11.52 14.45
C LEU A 161 -20.04 11.95 13.64
N SER A 162 -20.85 10.98 13.23
CA SER A 162 -22.12 11.19 12.53
C SER A 162 -23.17 10.16 12.97
N GLY A 163 -24.45 10.50 12.78
CA GLY A 163 -25.56 9.66 13.17
C GLY A 163 -26.72 10.48 13.75
N THR A 164 -27.90 9.90 13.85
CA THR A 164 -29.10 10.59 14.33
C THR A 164 -29.02 11.01 15.81
N SER A 165 -28.24 10.26 16.60
CA SER A 165 -28.02 10.53 18.03
C SER A 165 -26.70 11.28 18.29
N VAL A 166 -26.06 11.82 17.27
CA VAL A 166 -24.76 12.51 17.39
C VAL A 166 -24.96 14.03 17.40
N THR A 167 -24.25 14.70 18.31
CA THR A 167 -24.13 16.16 18.32
C THR A 167 -22.67 16.53 18.58
N GLY A 168 -22.00 17.09 17.57
CA GLY A 168 -20.57 17.35 17.63
C GLY A 168 -19.76 16.05 17.85
N SER A 169 -19.03 15.96 18.96
CA SER A 169 -18.27 14.78 19.36
C SER A 169 -18.98 13.91 20.41
N THR A 170 -20.29 14.04 20.54
CA THR A 170 -21.06 13.34 21.59
C THR A 170 -22.15 12.48 20.96
N VAL A 171 -22.20 11.21 21.38
CA VAL A 171 -23.29 10.28 21.12
C VAL A 171 -24.27 10.37 22.32
N LYS A 172 -25.50 10.78 22.04
CA LYS A 172 -26.56 10.88 23.05
C LYS A 172 -27.21 9.51 23.21
N MET A 173 -27.06 8.94 24.40
CA MET A 173 -27.61 7.61 24.71
C MET A 173 -29.12 7.65 25.00
N GLY A 174 -29.64 8.75 25.46
CA GLY A 174 -31.03 8.85 25.94
C GLY A 174 -31.18 8.52 27.45
N GLU A 175 -32.43 8.31 27.88
CA GLU A 175 -32.78 7.98 29.27
C GLU A 175 -33.25 6.53 29.34
N TYR A 176 -32.80 5.81 30.37
CA TYR A 176 -33.12 4.40 30.59
C TYR A 176 -33.50 4.16 32.04
N SER A 177 -34.51 3.35 32.25
CA SER A 177 -34.80 2.79 33.56
C SER A 177 -33.84 1.63 33.87
N GLU A 178 -33.67 1.33 35.18
CA GLU A 178 -32.91 0.17 35.62
C GLU A 178 -33.35 -1.15 34.93
N ALA A 179 -34.68 -1.34 34.81
CA ALA A 179 -35.22 -2.53 34.16
C ALA A 179 -34.85 -2.62 32.67
N GLN A 180 -34.80 -1.51 31.95
CA GLN A 180 -34.37 -1.49 30.55
C GLN A 180 -32.90 -1.82 30.44
N ILE A 181 -32.05 -1.34 31.31
CA ILE A 181 -30.61 -1.64 31.32
C ILE A 181 -30.40 -3.13 31.60
N ARG A 182 -31.08 -3.69 32.61
CA ARG A 182 -30.97 -5.13 32.96
C ARG A 182 -31.50 -6.07 31.89
N ASN A 183 -32.54 -5.67 31.15
CA ASN A 183 -33.12 -6.47 30.07
C ASN A 183 -32.48 -6.28 28.70
N GLY A 184 -31.41 -5.48 28.61
CA GLY A 184 -30.73 -5.11 27.39
C GLY A 184 -31.25 -3.79 26.84
N ALA A 185 -30.52 -2.71 27.06
CA ALA A 185 -30.80 -1.41 26.50
C ALA A 185 -30.67 -1.46 24.96
N THR A 186 -31.49 -0.67 24.28
CA THR A 186 -31.42 -0.57 22.82
C THR A 186 -30.09 0.04 22.42
N PRO A 187 -29.33 -0.59 21.53
CA PRO A 187 -28.09 -0.03 20.99
C PRO A 187 -28.33 1.29 20.25
N VAL A 188 -27.48 2.26 20.43
CA VAL A 188 -27.49 3.55 19.75
C VAL A 188 -26.45 3.53 18.66
N PRO A 189 -26.84 3.52 17.39
CA PRO A 189 -25.89 3.51 16.27
C PRO A 189 -25.25 4.88 16.08
N PHE A 190 -23.98 4.87 15.68
CA PHE A 190 -23.23 6.04 15.25
C PHE A 190 -22.11 5.64 14.30
N ASP A 191 -21.64 6.60 13.52
CA ASP A 191 -20.54 6.39 12.58
C ASP A 191 -19.35 7.29 12.93
N ILE A 192 -18.16 6.80 12.60
CA ILE A 192 -16.97 7.62 12.45
C ILE A 192 -16.77 7.83 10.96
N SER A 193 -17.16 8.99 10.46
CA SER A 193 -16.96 9.37 9.05
C SER A 193 -15.52 9.81 8.84
N LEU A 194 -14.73 8.98 8.19
CA LEU A 194 -13.41 9.33 7.72
C LEU A 194 -13.55 10.13 6.43
N GLN A 195 -12.94 11.31 6.35
CA GLN A 195 -13.11 12.21 5.21
C GLN A 195 -11.82 12.42 4.43
N ASN A 196 -11.96 12.64 3.12
CA ASN A 196 -10.85 12.83 2.20
C ASN A 196 -9.82 11.68 2.28
N CYS A 197 -10.33 10.46 2.32
CA CYS A 197 -9.50 9.26 2.32
C CYS A 197 -8.87 9.04 0.95
N VAL A 198 -7.54 8.93 0.92
CA VAL A 198 -6.75 8.72 -0.28
C VAL A 198 -5.94 7.45 -0.12
N ARG A 199 -6.06 6.50 -1.06
CA ARG A 199 -5.31 5.24 -1.12
C ARG A 199 -5.42 4.35 0.12
N VAL A 200 -6.47 4.50 0.88
CA VAL A 200 -6.71 3.71 2.09
C VAL A 200 -7.26 2.35 1.68
N THR A 201 -6.52 1.29 1.97
CA THR A 201 -6.95 -0.09 1.69
C THR A 201 -7.42 -0.81 2.94
N ASN A 202 -6.68 -0.68 4.03
CA ASN A 202 -7.01 -1.27 5.31
C ASN A 202 -7.21 -0.17 6.35
N ILE A 203 -8.20 -0.37 7.20
CA ILE A 203 -8.52 0.55 8.29
C ILE A 203 -8.57 -0.25 9.57
N GLU A 204 -7.77 0.12 10.54
CA GLU A 204 -7.78 -0.49 11.86
C GLU A 204 -8.18 0.54 12.90
N THR A 205 -9.14 0.16 13.77
CA THR A 205 -9.65 1.05 14.82
C THR A 205 -9.52 0.39 16.18
N LYS A 206 -8.94 1.10 17.14
CA LYS A 206 -8.82 0.72 18.54
C LYS A 206 -9.54 1.74 19.43
N LEU A 207 -9.97 1.29 20.59
CA LEU A 207 -10.65 2.11 21.59
C LEU A 207 -9.73 2.36 22.79
N VAL A 208 -9.57 3.62 23.16
CA VAL A 208 -8.81 4.02 24.36
C VAL A 208 -9.71 4.84 25.28
N SER A 209 -9.67 4.57 26.57
CA SER A 209 -10.41 5.33 27.59
C SER A 209 -9.61 5.43 28.88
N THR A 210 -9.74 6.55 29.55
CA THR A 210 -9.17 6.77 30.89
C THR A 210 -10.00 6.14 32.00
N LYS A 211 -11.27 5.84 31.71
CA LYS A 211 -12.23 5.28 32.71
C LYS A 211 -12.94 4.10 32.03
N VAL A 212 -12.80 2.94 32.66
CA VAL A 212 -13.53 1.72 32.29
C VAL A 212 -14.46 1.27 33.42
N GLY A 213 -15.32 0.31 33.11
CA GLY A 213 -16.16 -0.30 34.12
C GLY A 213 -15.35 -0.88 35.29
N THR A 214 -15.91 -0.92 36.45
CA THR A 214 -15.22 -1.38 37.66
C THR A 214 -15.11 -2.92 37.72
N GLU A 215 -16.20 -3.61 37.43
CA GLU A 215 -16.24 -5.07 37.36
C GLU A 215 -16.11 -5.58 35.91
N ASN A 216 -16.65 -4.83 34.94
CA ASN A 216 -16.55 -5.17 33.54
C ASN A 216 -15.66 -4.17 32.78
N GLY A 217 -14.38 -4.46 32.67
CA GLY A 217 -13.40 -3.65 31.95
C GLY A 217 -13.64 -3.49 30.44
N GLN A 218 -14.65 -4.16 29.85
CA GLN A 218 -15.04 -3.97 28.45
C GLN A 218 -15.94 -2.74 28.28
N LEU A 219 -16.48 -2.22 29.37
CA LEU A 219 -17.36 -1.06 29.35
C LEU A 219 -16.57 0.24 29.52
N LEU A 220 -17.03 1.30 28.89
CA LEU A 220 -16.62 2.67 29.22
C LEU A 220 -17.31 3.07 30.52
N GLY A 221 -16.54 3.46 31.53
CA GLY A 221 -17.03 3.83 32.85
C GLY A 221 -17.53 5.30 32.93
N ASN A 222 -18.37 5.58 33.89
CA ASN A 222 -18.86 6.93 34.16
C ASN A 222 -17.71 7.86 34.62
N THR A 223 -17.47 8.95 33.91
CA THR A 223 -16.45 9.95 34.26
C THR A 223 -16.94 11.01 35.24
N LEU A 224 -18.25 11.09 35.42
CA LEU A 224 -18.84 11.98 36.43
C LEU A 224 -18.57 11.44 37.82
N THR A 225 -18.45 12.35 38.75
CA THR A 225 -18.25 12.08 40.18
C THR A 225 -19.26 12.90 41.00
N GLY A 226 -19.66 12.38 42.12
CA GLY A 226 -20.64 13.05 43.00
C GLY A 226 -21.92 12.26 43.20
N ASN A 227 -22.86 12.84 43.94
CA ASN A 227 -24.09 12.15 44.35
C ASN A 227 -25.07 11.95 43.17
N ASP A 228 -24.99 12.80 42.17
CA ASP A 228 -25.89 12.75 41.01
C ASP A 228 -25.33 11.85 39.88
N ALA A 229 -24.13 11.27 40.06
CA ALA A 229 -23.54 10.38 39.07
C ALA A 229 -24.14 8.98 39.15
N ALA A 230 -24.60 8.45 38.02
CA ALA A 230 -25.10 7.07 37.93
C ALA A 230 -23.95 6.08 38.26
N LYS A 231 -24.31 5.01 39.01
CA LYS A 231 -23.40 3.93 39.39
C LYS A 231 -23.86 2.59 38.84
N GLY A 232 -22.98 1.63 38.81
CA GLY A 232 -23.24 0.27 38.37
C GLY A 232 -23.61 0.15 36.88
N VAL A 233 -23.27 1.14 36.07
CA VAL A 233 -23.53 1.17 34.62
C VAL A 233 -22.29 1.57 33.84
N GLY A 234 -22.20 1.10 32.59
CA GLY A 234 -21.19 1.49 31.66
C GLY A 234 -21.68 1.33 30.20
N VAL A 235 -20.94 1.81 29.27
CA VAL A 235 -21.26 1.73 27.84
C VAL A 235 -20.37 0.74 27.14
N LEU A 236 -20.98 -0.27 26.51
CA LEU A 236 -20.31 -1.17 25.57
C LEU A 236 -20.23 -0.51 24.20
N ILE A 237 -19.07 -0.56 23.58
CA ILE A 237 -18.86 -0.13 22.20
C ILE A 237 -18.63 -1.36 21.32
N GLU A 238 -19.38 -1.45 20.23
CA GLU A 238 -19.26 -2.53 19.27
C GLU A 238 -19.10 -1.96 17.87
N GLY A 239 -18.16 -2.54 17.11
CA GLY A 239 -18.04 -2.32 15.67
C GLY A 239 -19.00 -3.25 14.94
N LEU A 240 -19.79 -2.69 14.03
CA LEU A 240 -20.77 -3.46 13.27
C LEU A 240 -20.07 -4.40 12.29
N ALA A 241 -20.79 -5.45 11.87
CA ALA A 241 -20.26 -6.42 10.93
C ALA A 241 -19.88 -5.75 9.59
N THR A 242 -18.71 -6.11 9.06
CA THR A 242 -18.22 -5.72 7.75
C THR A 242 -18.03 -6.97 6.88
N SER A 243 -17.59 -6.78 5.65
CA SER A 243 -17.21 -7.90 4.79
C SER A 243 -15.99 -8.68 5.30
N LYS A 244 -15.19 -8.09 6.20
CA LYS A 244 -13.98 -8.73 6.77
C LYS A 244 -14.16 -9.23 8.19
N ASN A 245 -15.08 -8.65 8.95
CA ASN A 245 -15.25 -8.98 10.37
C ASN A 245 -16.72 -9.10 10.74
N PRO A 246 -17.06 -10.03 11.65
CA PRO A 246 -18.37 -10.03 12.30
C PRO A 246 -18.50 -8.83 13.26
N LEU A 247 -19.69 -8.64 13.81
CA LEU A 247 -19.91 -7.75 14.95
C LEU A 247 -18.89 -8.09 16.05
N MET A 248 -18.19 -7.08 16.56
CA MET A 248 -17.20 -7.29 17.60
C MET A 248 -17.25 -6.19 18.68
N THR A 249 -17.06 -6.59 19.94
CA THR A 249 -16.86 -5.66 21.04
C THR A 249 -15.46 -5.03 20.97
N LEU A 250 -15.38 -3.70 21.01
CA LEU A 250 -14.13 -2.98 21.18
C LEU A 250 -13.82 -2.84 22.67
N LYS A 251 -12.81 -3.57 23.13
CA LYS A 251 -12.36 -3.52 24.53
C LYS A 251 -11.45 -2.30 24.71
N PRO A 252 -11.79 -1.37 25.60
CA PRO A 252 -10.95 -0.21 25.85
C PRO A 252 -9.54 -0.63 26.33
N ASN A 253 -8.51 0.03 25.82
CA ASN A 253 -7.11 -0.15 26.20
C ASN A 253 -6.52 -1.55 25.90
N ASP A 254 -7.20 -2.40 25.16
CA ASP A 254 -6.69 -3.70 24.71
C ASP A 254 -6.09 -3.54 23.30
N SER A 255 -4.76 -3.71 23.20
CA SER A 255 -4.03 -3.60 21.94
C SER A 255 -4.44 -4.65 20.91
N ASN A 256 -5.02 -5.77 21.34
CA ASN A 256 -5.49 -6.86 20.49
C ASN A 256 -6.94 -6.68 20.06
N SER A 257 -7.68 -5.77 20.68
CA SER A 257 -9.07 -5.45 20.31
C SER A 257 -9.07 -4.46 19.16
N VAL A 258 -8.96 -4.96 17.94
CA VAL A 258 -8.83 -4.17 16.72
C VAL A 258 -10.02 -4.42 15.81
N TYR A 259 -10.85 -3.42 15.60
CA TYR A 259 -11.90 -3.45 14.58
C TYR A 259 -11.25 -3.16 13.22
N LYS A 260 -11.49 -4.03 12.25
CA LYS A 260 -10.89 -3.94 10.93
C LYS A 260 -11.97 -3.69 9.87
N ASP A 261 -11.69 -2.77 9.00
CA ASP A 261 -12.49 -2.52 7.82
C ASP A 261 -11.58 -2.22 6.62
N TYR A 262 -12.14 -2.06 5.44
CA TYR A 262 -11.34 -1.75 4.26
C TYR A 262 -12.14 -0.95 3.24
N ASP A 263 -11.44 -0.10 2.50
CA ASP A 263 -11.99 0.54 1.31
C ASP A 263 -12.05 -0.48 0.16
N PRO A 264 -13.23 -0.83 -0.35
CA PRO A 264 -13.37 -1.81 -1.42
C PRO A 264 -12.67 -1.38 -2.72
N ARG A 265 -12.37 -0.09 -2.89
CA ARG A 265 -11.60 0.42 -4.02
C ARG A 265 -10.12 0.01 -3.98
N GLY A 266 -9.61 -0.36 -2.81
CA GLY A 266 -8.21 -0.77 -2.62
C GLY A 266 -7.89 -2.20 -3.05
N LYS A 267 -8.80 -2.91 -3.70
CA LYS A 267 -8.75 -4.37 -3.81
C LYS A 267 -8.10 -4.91 -5.08
N ASP A 268 -7.26 -4.24 -5.79
CA ASP A 268 -6.58 -4.91 -6.89
C ASP A 268 -5.13 -5.27 -6.57
N ASP A 269 -4.98 -6.36 -5.81
CA ASP A 269 -3.68 -6.98 -5.56
C ASP A 269 -3.10 -7.67 -6.81
N THR A 270 -3.88 -7.82 -7.87
CA THR A 270 -3.48 -8.59 -9.05
C THR A 270 -2.71 -7.76 -10.08
N THR A 271 -2.93 -6.46 -10.12
CA THR A 271 -2.30 -5.56 -11.10
C THR A 271 -1.27 -4.62 -10.50
N GLY A 272 -1.20 -4.52 -9.17
CA GLY A 272 -0.29 -3.60 -8.47
C GLY A 272 -0.55 -2.12 -8.79
N GLY A 273 -1.71 -1.83 -9.37
CA GLY A 273 -2.09 -0.49 -9.79
C GLY A 273 -2.96 0.22 -8.77
N VAL A 274 -2.82 1.53 -8.70
CA VAL A 274 -3.76 2.40 -7.99
C VAL A 274 -4.96 2.63 -8.91
N TYR A 275 -6.18 2.35 -8.43
CA TYR A 275 -7.37 2.71 -9.20
C TYR A 275 -7.42 4.22 -9.43
N PRO A 276 -7.88 4.68 -10.60
CA PRO A 276 -7.95 6.11 -10.92
C PRO A 276 -8.73 6.95 -9.92
N ASP A 277 -9.71 6.36 -9.23
CA ASP A 277 -10.56 7.02 -8.25
C ASP A 277 -9.98 7.02 -6.83
N GLN A 278 -8.89 6.29 -6.56
CA GLN A 278 -8.22 6.30 -5.26
C GLN A 278 -7.47 7.60 -4.96
N ASP A 279 -7.21 8.42 -5.96
CA ASP A 279 -6.61 9.75 -5.80
C ASP A 279 -7.63 10.83 -5.46
N THR A 280 -8.91 10.56 -5.59
CA THR A 280 -9.99 11.46 -5.16
C THR A 280 -10.37 11.15 -3.72
N GLY A 281 -10.30 12.15 -2.85
CA GLY A 281 -10.72 11.99 -1.46
C GLY A 281 -12.18 11.58 -1.36
N ILE A 282 -12.45 10.46 -0.68
CA ILE A 282 -13.81 10.02 -0.39
C ILE A 282 -14.11 10.10 1.08
N THR A 283 -15.39 10.05 1.41
CA THR A 283 -15.87 9.84 2.77
C THR A 283 -16.11 8.35 2.99
N TYR A 284 -15.51 7.80 4.05
CA TYR A 284 -15.66 6.39 4.42
C TYR A 284 -16.23 6.29 5.82
N PRO A 285 -17.47 5.79 6.02
CA PRO A 285 -18.05 5.61 7.34
C PRO A 285 -17.60 4.29 7.97
N LEU A 286 -17.15 4.34 9.20
CA LEU A 286 -16.96 3.18 10.08
C LEU A 286 -18.18 3.10 11.02
N HIS A 287 -18.86 1.96 11.00
CA HIS A 287 -20.14 1.78 11.68
C HIS A 287 -19.98 1.17 13.07
N PHE A 288 -20.50 1.86 14.07
CA PHE A 288 -20.46 1.44 15.46
C PHE A 288 -21.83 1.53 16.14
N GLN A 289 -21.92 0.89 17.28
CA GLN A 289 -23.04 1.08 18.20
C GLN A 289 -22.56 1.17 19.65
N ALA A 290 -23.31 1.91 20.45
CA ALA A 290 -23.10 2.08 21.89
C ALA A 290 -24.29 1.52 22.66
N THR A 291 -24.05 0.67 23.64
CA THR A 291 -25.11 0.04 24.44
C THR A 291 -24.85 0.25 25.91
N LEU A 292 -25.82 0.83 26.62
CA LEU A 292 -25.74 0.98 28.09
C LEU A 292 -25.99 -0.38 28.75
N GLN A 293 -25.09 -0.80 29.63
CA GLN A 293 -25.14 -2.11 30.31
C GLN A 293 -24.84 -1.98 31.79
N GLN A 294 -25.29 -2.95 32.59
CA GLN A 294 -24.87 -3.05 33.98
C GLN A 294 -23.40 -3.42 34.07
N ASP A 295 -22.67 -2.77 34.98
CA ASP A 295 -21.25 -3.03 35.24
C ASP A 295 -21.12 -4.24 36.20
N GLY A 296 -21.06 -5.43 35.60
CA GLY A 296 -20.98 -6.67 36.36
C GLY A 296 -22.20 -6.90 37.25
N THR A 297 -21.95 -7.04 38.53
CA THR A 297 -22.99 -7.25 39.56
C THR A 297 -23.29 -6.01 40.40
N ILE A 298 -22.63 -4.90 40.12
CA ILE A 298 -22.82 -3.64 40.89
C ILE A 298 -24.27 -3.17 40.74
N PRO A 299 -24.96 -2.84 41.85
CA PRO A 299 -26.31 -2.31 41.80
C PRO A 299 -26.38 -1.02 40.97
N ILE A 300 -27.42 -0.92 40.14
CA ILE A 300 -27.65 0.29 39.36
C ILE A 300 -28.24 1.38 40.26
N GLU A 301 -27.55 2.51 40.31
CA GLU A 301 -28.07 3.71 40.97
C GLU A 301 -28.35 4.78 39.90
N ALA A 302 -29.54 5.37 39.95
CA ALA A 302 -29.96 6.41 39.02
C ALA A 302 -29.07 7.65 39.14
N GLY A 303 -28.84 8.31 38.04
CA GLY A 303 -28.03 9.53 37.96
C GLY A 303 -27.57 9.84 36.55
N GLU A 304 -26.73 10.86 36.42
CA GLU A 304 -26.15 11.25 35.15
C GLU A 304 -24.98 10.35 34.77
N PHE A 305 -24.91 10.05 33.49
CA PHE A 305 -23.84 9.24 32.91
C PHE A 305 -23.10 9.97 31.80
N LYS A 306 -21.78 9.98 31.88
CA LYS A 306 -20.90 10.48 30.84
C LYS A 306 -19.67 9.58 30.74
N ALA A 307 -19.41 9.03 29.59
CA ALA A 307 -18.17 8.33 29.29
C ALA A 307 -17.37 9.07 28.21
N THR A 308 -16.05 8.93 28.24
CA THR A 308 -15.15 9.54 27.27
C THR A 308 -14.21 8.49 26.76
N SER A 309 -14.04 8.46 25.43
CA SER A 309 -13.11 7.56 24.77
C SER A 309 -12.48 8.21 23.54
N THR A 310 -11.36 7.66 23.12
CA THR A 310 -10.67 8.03 21.87
C THR A 310 -10.64 6.82 20.96
N PHE A 311 -11.12 6.99 19.74
CA PHE A 311 -10.93 6.03 18.67
C PHE A 311 -9.62 6.34 17.98
N GLN A 312 -8.69 5.40 18.03
CA GLN A 312 -7.41 5.47 17.30
C GLN A 312 -7.58 4.74 15.98
N VAL A 313 -7.56 5.49 14.89
CA VAL A 313 -7.68 4.96 13.54
C VAL A 313 -6.31 4.96 12.87
N THR A 314 -5.92 3.83 12.29
CA THR A 314 -4.67 3.64 11.55
C THR A 314 -4.93 2.99 10.20
N TYR A 315 -4.02 3.21 9.27
CA TYR A 315 -4.10 2.73 7.88
C TYR A 315 -2.86 1.89 7.55
N PRO A 316 -2.80 0.64 8.03
CA PRO A 316 -1.64 -0.23 7.79
C PRO A 316 -1.53 -0.72 6.35
#